data_0500736ffd982b413059d0f0a37e5d83
#
_entry.id   0500736ffd982b413059d0f0a37e5d83
#
_cell.length_a   1.000
_cell.length_b   1.000
_cell.length_c   1.000
_cell.angle_alpha   90.00
_cell.angle_beta   90.00
_cell.angle_gamma   90.00
#
_symmetry.space_group_name_H-M   'P 1'
#
loop_
_entity.id
_entity.type
_entity.pdbx_description
1 polymer ?
#
loop_
_entity_poly.entity_id
_entity_poly.type
_entity_poly.pdbx_seq_one_letter_code
_entity_poly.pdbx_strand_id
1 'polypeptide(L)'
;MQPKTAELLAFFNENVGQYPYKQYSVIQGGDGGMEYGMCTLITGNRAFGSLVGVTAHEMAHSWFQFVLATNETKHEWMDEGFTSYISNLAMNKVLPPKKPEIPYEDAYNNYIYLAKSGKEQPLSTHADRYELNMAYGISAYSKGEVFLAQLGYIIGQENLNKTIKRYYNEYKFTHPTPNDIKRVAEKVSGANLDWYLLEWTLTTNTIDYAIKSVNTSQNSTQITLERKGRMPMPLD
;
A
#
# COMPACT_ATOMS: atom_id res chain seq x y z
N MET A 1 -15.45 -12.67 16.25
CA MET A 1 -14.41 -11.63 15.97
C MET A 1 -13.22 -11.67 16.92
N GLN A 2 -13.41 -11.74 18.25
CA GLN A 2 -12.32 -11.62 19.23
C GLN A 2 -11.05 -12.45 18.90
N PRO A 3 -11.10 -13.76 18.56
CA PRO A 3 -9.88 -14.50 18.20
C PRO A 3 -9.17 -13.92 16.98
N LYS A 4 -9.93 -13.49 15.95
CA LYS A 4 -9.35 -12.91 14.73
C LYS A 4 -8.74 -11.54 14.98
N THR A 5 -9.32 -10.74 15.84
CA THR A 5 -8.74 -9.46 16.28
C THR A 5 -7.37 -9.67 16.97
N ALA A 6 -7.26 -10.68 17.82
CA ALA A 6 -5.98 -11.03 18.44
C ALA A 6 -4.93 -11.54 17.44
N GLU A 7 -5.34 -12.35 16.46
CA GLU A 7 -4.46 -12.82 15.37
C GLU A 7 -3.97 -11.66 14.51
N LEU A 8 -4.83 -10.69 14.18
CA LEU A 8 -4.48 -9.47 13.44
C LEU A 8 -3.47 -8.63 14.22
N LEU A 9 -3.73 -8.38 15.51
CA LEU A 9 -2.82 -7.62 16.37
C LEU A 9 -1.44 -8.29 16.45
N ALA A 10 -1.41 -9.62 16.59
CA ALA A 10 -0.15 -10.37 16.59
C ALA A 10 0.59 -10.23 15.25
N PHE A 11 -0.14 -10.30 14.13
CA PHE A 11 0.44 -10.13 12.79
C PHE A 11 1.08 -8.74 12.63
N PHE A 12 0.38 -7.69 13.01
CA PHE A 12 0.91 -6.31 12.89
C PHE A 12 2.11 -6.09 13.82
N ASN A 13 2.06 -6.62 15.04
CA ASN A 13 3.21 -6.59 15.94
C ASN A 13 4.46 -7.25 15.35
N GLU A 14 4.29 -8.39 14.69
CA GLU A 14 5.38 -9.13 14.06
C GLU A 14 5.91 -8.44 12.80
N ASN A 15 5.03 -7.89 11.94
CA ASN A 15 5.38 -7.45 10.60
C ASN A 15 5.61 -5.94 10.46
N VAL A 16 5.08 -5.13 11.36
CA VAL A 16 5.28 -3.68 11.40
C VAL A 16 6.09 -3.27 12.61
N GLY A 17 5.59 -3.55 13.81
CA GLY A 17 6.24 -3.23 15.07
C GLY A 17 5.28 -3.27 16.24
N GLN A 18 5.81 -3.27 17.44
CA GLN A 18 5.03 -3.44 18.67
C GLN A 18 3.97 -2.35 18.84
N TYR A 19 2.71 -2.74 18.98
CA TYR A 19 1.62 -1.85 19.40
C TYR A 19 1.91 -1.26 20.77
N PRO A 20 1.95 0.07 20.93
CA PRO A 20 2.49 0.67 22.15
C PRO A 20 1.47 0.80 23.29
N TYR A 21 0.19 0.52 23.03
CA TYR A 21 -0.87 0.73 24.00
C TYR A 21 -1.31 -0.58 24.66
N LYS A 22 -2.00 -0.47 25.80
CA LYS A 22 -2.40 -1.64 26.62
C LYS A 22 -3.68 -2.32 26.15
N GLN A 23 -4.47 -1.66 25.30
CA GLN A 23 -5.76 -2.14 24.86
C GLN A 23 -6.08 -1.66 23.44
N TYR A 24 -6.94 -2.43 22.75
CA TYR A 24 -7.59 -2.04 21.50
C TYR A 24 -9.05 -2.49 21.54
N SER A 25 -9.97 -1.64 21.09
CA SER A 25 -11.40 -1.93 21.08
C SER A 25 -11.96 -1.95 19.67
N VAL A 26 -12.68 -3.01 19.31
CA VAL A 26 -13.47 -3.08 18.09
C VAL A 26 -14.93 -2.88 18.48
N ILE A 27 -15.52 -1.78 18.02
CA ILE A 27 -16.82 -1.32 18.45
C ILE A 27 -17.78 -1.37 17.27
N GLN A 28 -18.96 -1.96 17.45
CA GLN A 28 -20.00 -1.92 16.44
C GLN A 28 -20.64 -0.52 16.41
N GLY A 29 -20.53 0.14 15.24
CA GLY A 29 -21.13 1.45 14.97
C GLY A 29 -22.08 1.43 13.78
N GLY A 30 -22.53 2.61 13.38
CA GLY A 30 -23.43 2.81 12.23
C GLY A 30 -22.71 2.99 10.89
N ASP A 31 -21.45 3.43 10.92
CA ASP A 31 -20.66 3.73 9.73
C ASP A 31 -19.84 2.51 9.28
N GLY A 32 -19.47 2.48 8.00
CA GLY A 32 -18.80 1.35 7.35
C GLY A 32 -17.58 0.81 8.09
N GLY A 33 -16.59 1.64 8.23
CA GLY A 33 -15.38 1.49 9.02
C GLY A 33 -14.84 2.88 9.32
N MET A 34 -14.26 3.06 10.50
CA MET A 34 -13.62 4.31 10.91
C MET A 34 -12.59 4.02 12.00
N GLU A 35 -11.39 4.49 11.78
CA GLU A 35 -10.26 4.36 12.69
C GLU A 35 -10.25 5.45 13.77
N TYR A 36 -9.76 5.06 14.94
CA TYR A 36 -9.47 5.95 16.08
C TYR A 36 -8.24 5.44 16.83
N GLY A 37 -7.67 6.25 17.68
CA GLY A 37 -6.36 6.02 18.30
C GLY A 37 -6.14 4.71 19.04
N MET A 38 -7.14 4.09 19.64
CA MET A 38 -7.07 2.78 20.30
C MET A 38 -8.36 1.98 20.13
N CYS A 39 -9.16 2.35 19.15
CA CYS A 39 -10.39 1.65 18.84
C CYS A 39 -10.79 1.88 17.39
N THR A 40 -11.72 1.07 16.90
CA THR A 40 -12.37 1.27 15.61
C THR A 40 -13.87 1.09 15.71
N LEU A 41 -14.62 1.86 14.92
CA LEU A 41 -16.05 1.65 14.69
C LEU A 41 -16.23 0.88 13.38
N ILE A 42 -17.02 -0.18 13.38
CA ILE A 42 -17.35 -0.97 12.19
C ILE A 42 -18.82 -1.35 12.17
N THR A 43 -19.43 -1.46 10.99
CA THR A 43 -20.78 -2.02 10.87
C THR A 43 -20.78 -3.52 11.08
N GLY A 44 -21.66 -4.04 11.95
CA GLY A 44 -21.72 -5.45 12.31
C GLY A 44 -22.39 -6.37 11.28
N ASN A 45 -23.27 -5.84 10.45
CA ASN A 45 -24.05 -6.62 9.47
C ASN A 45 -23.22 -6.89 8.18
N ARG A 46 -22.16 -7.70 8.32
CA ARG A 46 -21.28 -8.08 7.21
C ARG A 46 -21.07 -9.58 7.18
N ALA A 47 -20.77 -10.14 5.99
CA ALA A 47 -20.22 -11.49 5.91
C ALA A 47 -18.92 -11.56 6.72
N PHE A 48 -18.63 -12.73 7.32
CA PHE A 48 -17.51 -12.89 8.26
C PHE A 48 -16.16 -12.43 7.69
N GLY A 49 -15.83 -12.81 6.44
CA GLY A 49 -14.61 -12.36 5.78
C GLY A 49 -14.53 -10.85 5.63
N SER A 50 -15.64 -10.20 5.22
CA SER A 50 -15.72 -8.74 5.12
C SER A 50 -15.59 -8.05 6.48
N LEU A 51 -16.14 -8.67 7.55
CA LEU A 51 -16.02 -8.14 8.90
C LEU A 51 -14.57 -8.22 9.41
N VAL A 52 -13.86 -9.32 9.12
CA VAL A 52 -12.43 -9.46 9.45
C VAL A 52 -11.60 -8.49 8.63
N GLY A 53 -11.92 -8.31 7.32
CA GLY A 53 -11.21 -7.41 6.43
C GLY A 53 -11.28 -5.95 6.87
N VAL A 54 -12.48 -5.44 7.15
CA VAL A 54 -12.64 -4.07 7.67
C VAL A 54 -11.95 -3.90 9.03
N THR A 55 -12.04 -4.91 9.90
CA THR A 55 -11.32 -4.86 11.19
C THR A 55 -9.80 -4.82 11.00
N ALA A 56 -9.27 -5.56 10.02
CA ALA A 56 -7.84 -5.55 9.71
C ALA A 56 -7.38 -4.18 9.21
N HIS A 57 -8.16 -3.57 8.33
CA HIS A 57 -7.88 -2.24 7.77
C HIS A 57 -7.88 -1.18 8.87
N GLU A 58 -8.98 -1.05 9.60
CA GLU A 58 -9.12 -0.02 10.64
C GLU A 58 -8.11 -0.22 11.80
N MET A 59 -7.77 -1.46 12.13
CA MET A 59 -6.73 -1.73 13.14
C MET A 59 -5.33 -1.32 12.65
N ALA A 60 -5.02 -1.51 11.38
CA ALA A 60 -3.70 -1.19 10.82
C ALA A 60 -3.41 0.31 10.84
N HIS A 61 -4.43 1.17 10.79
CA HIS A 61 -4.31 2.62 10.99
C HIS A 61 -3.69 2.98 12.34
N SER A 62 -3.74 2.10 13.35
CA SER A 62 -3.03 2.34 14.61
C SER A 62 -1.52 2.48 14.42
N TRP A 63 -0.93 1.90 13.40
CA TRP A 63 0.49 2.01 13.07
C TRP A 63 0.76 3.12 12.07
N PHE A 64 0.06 3.13 10.92
CA PHE A 64 0.41 3.97 9.77
C PHE A 64 -0.13 5.39 9.86
N GLN A 65 -1.18 5.63 10.64
CA GLN A 65 -1.62 6.97 10.97
C GLN A 65 -1.28 7.32 12.42
N PHE A 66 -1.86 6.61 13.41
CA PHE A 66 -1.83 7.12 14.78
C PHE A 66 -0.48 7.06 15.47
N VAL A 67 0.27 5.95 15.34
CA VAL A 67 1.57 5.82 16.02
C VAL A 67 2.68 6.53 15.26
N LEU A 68 2.72 6.44 13.95
CA LEU A 68 3.63 7.22 13.11
C LEU A 68 3.25 8.70 13.11
N ALA A 69 1.99 9.02 13.33
CA ALA A 69 1.42 10.35 13.34
C ALA A 69 1.65 11.10 12.00
N THR A 70 1.56 10.36 10.90
CA THR A 70 1.60 10.92 9.56
C THR A 70 0.51 11.98 9.41
N ASN A 71 0.83 13.10 8.75
CA ASN A 71 -0.19 14.11 8.46
C ASN A 71 -1.10 13.59 7.32
N GLU A 72 -2.19 12.96 7.69
CA GLU A 72 -3.17 12.35 6.79
C GLU A 72 -3.79 13.36 5.82
N THR A 73 -4.01 14.59 6.25
CA THR A 73 -4.56 15.66 5.41
C THR A 73 -3.63 16.03 4.24
N LYS A 74 -2.33 15.77 4.36
CA LYS A 74 -1.33 16.04 3.31
C LYS A 74 -0.87 14.79 2.57
N HIS A 75 -0.99 13.64 3.20
CA HIS A 75 -0.41 12.38 2.72
C HIS A 75 -1.38 11.22 2.94
N GLU A 76 -2.64 11.40 2.54
CA GLU A 76 -3.73 10.44 2.70
C GLU A 76 -3.35 9.04 2.19
N TRP A 77 -2.60 8.99 1.10
CA TRP A 77 -2.13 7.74 0.51
C TRP A 77 -1.11 6.98 1.36
N MET A 78 -0.37 7.66 2.26
CA MET A 78 0.52 7.00 3.22
C MET A 78 -0.26 6.40 4.39
N ASP A 79 -1.40 6.96 4.69
CA ASP A 79 -2.33 6.43 5.66
C ASP A 79 -3.11 5.25 5.05
N GLU A 80 -3.95 5.51 4.08
CA GLU A 80 -4.86 4.54 3.48
C GLU A 80 -4.13 3.46 2.66
N GLY A 81 -3.13 3.86 1.89
CA GLY A 81 -2.40 2.93 1.02
C GLY A 81 -1.51 1.97 1.77
N PHE A 82 -0.80 2.43 2.80
CA PHE A 82 0.05 1.55 3.63
C PHE A 82 -0.81 0.64 4.50
N THR A 83 -1.90 1.16 5.02
CA THR A 83 -2.91 0.39 5.72
C THR A 83 -3.52 -0.69 4.84
N SER A 84 -3.91 -0.38 3.61
CA SER A 84 -4.42 -1.35 2.63
C SER A 84 -3.40 -2.44 2.34
N TYR A 85 -2.14 -2.08 2.09
CA TYR A 85 -1.06 -3.03 1.84
C TYR A 85 -0.89 -4.04 2.99
N ILE A 86 -0.73 -3.56 4.21
CA ILE A 86 -0.44 -4.43 5.35
C ILE A 86 -1.67 -5.24 5.80
N SER A 87 -2.88 -4.68 5.66
CA SER A 87 -4.11 -5.39 5.98
C SER A 87 -4.40 -6.52 5.00
N ASN A 88 -4.07 -6.38 3.71
CA ASN A 88 -4.15 -7.46 2.73
C ASN A 88 -3.20 -8.61 3.09
N LEU A 89 -1.97 -8.32 3.50
CA LEU A 89 -1.05 -9.35 3.99
C LEU A 89 -1.58 -10.05 5.25
N ALA A 90 -2.14 -9.27 6.19
CA ALA A 90 -2.76 -9.82 7.39
C ALA A 90 -3.94 -10.73 7.07
N MET A 91 -4.80 -10.33 6.13
CA MET A 91 -5.95 -11.11 5.69
C MET A 91 -5.52 -12.45 5.08
N ASN A 92 -4.50 -12.46 4.24
CA ASN A 92 -3.96 -13.70 3.64
C ASN A 92 -3.40 -14.66 4.71
N LYS A 93 -2.94 -14.15 5.84
CA LYS A 93 -2.47 -14.96 6.97
C LYS A 93 -3.61 -15.45 7.85
N VAL A 94 -4.57 -14.58 8.18
CA VAL A 94 -5.64 -14.84 9.16
C VAL A 94 -6.82 -15.60 8.54
N LEU A 95 -7.12 -15.32 7.27
CA LEU A 95 -8.13 -15.99 6.45
C LEU A 95 -7.52 -16.35 5.10
N PRO A 96 -6.71 -17.40 5.02
CA PRO A 96 -6.06 -17.81 3.77
C PRO A 96 -7.09 -18.00 2.65
N PRO A 97 -6.83 -17.51 1.45
CA PRO A 97 -7.73 -17.67 0.31
C PRO A 97 -7.86 -19.15 -0.06
N LYS A 98 -9.02 -19.54 -0.57
CA LYS A 98 -9.28 -20.93 -1.01
C LYS A 98 -8.45 -21.34 -2.23
N LYS A 99 -7.99 -20.36 -3.02
CA LYS A 99 -7.10 -20.53 -4.18
C LYS A 99 -5.94 -19.54 -4.05
N PRO A 100 -4.75 -19.86 -4.58
CA PRO A 100 -3.69 -18.87 -4.70
C PRO A 100 -4.22 -17.68 -5.50
N GLU A 101 -4.15 -16.52 -4.91
CA GLU A 101 -4.54 -15.25 -5.54
C GLU A 101 -3.28 -14.48 -5.91
N ILE A 102 -3.37 -13.66 -6.94
CA ILE A 102 -2.32 -12.70 -7.25
C ILE A 102 -2.35 -11.65 -6.14
N PRO A 103 -1.26 -11.47 -5.40
CA PRO A 103 -1.22 -10.44 -4.37
C PRO A 103 -1.60 -9.09 -4.94
N TYR A 104 -2.49 -8.36 -4.26
CA TYR A 104 -2.90 -7.00 -4.63
C TYR A 104 -3.64 -6.88 -5.97
N GLU A 105 -4.24 -7.98 -6.49
CA GLU A 105 -4.90 -7.99 -7.80
C GLU A 105 -5.95 -6.89 -7.92
N ASP A 106 -6.80 -6.74 -6.92
CA ASP A 106 -7.84 -5.70 -6.89
C ASP A 106 -7.23 -4.29 -6.92
N ALA A 107 -6.14 -4.06 -6.19
CA ALA A 107 -5.45 -2.76 -6.18
C ALA A 107 -4.84 -2.45 -7.56
N TYR A 108 -4.22 -3.43 -8.21
CA TYR A 108 -3.72 -3.28 -9.58
C TYR A 108 -4.85 -3.00 -10.58
N ASN A 109 -5.95 -3.74 -10.52
CA ASN A 109 -7.08 -3.56 -11.42
C ASN A 109 -7.70 -2.16 -11.27
N ASN A 110 -7.90 -1.71 -10.05
CA ASN A 110 -8.40 -0.37 -9.74
C ASN A 110 -7.45 0.72 -10.25
N TYR A 111 -6.15 0.58 -9.99
CA TYR A 111 -5.16 1.55 -10.45
C TYR A 111 -5.08 1.59 -11.99
N ILE A 112 -5.06 0.45 -12.66
CA ILE A 112 -5.07 0.37 -14.13
C ILE A 112 -6.34 1.03 -14.70
N TYR A 113 -7.50 0.80 -14.07
CA TYR A 113 -8.74 1.46 -14.45
C TYR A 113 -8.61 2.99 -14.34
N LEU A 114 -8.10 3.50 -13.23
CA LEU A 114 -7.90 4.94 -13.02
C LEU A 114 -6.92 5.52 -14.05
N ALA A 115 -5.77 4.88 -14.27
CA ALA A 115 -4.76 5.34 -15.22
C ALA A 115 -5.30 5.42 -16.67
N LYS A 116 -6.17 4.48 -17.04
CA LYS A 116 -6.83 4.47 -18.37
C LYS A 116 -7.99 5.45 -18.50
N SER A 117 -8.56 5.90 -17.39
CA SER A 117 -9.75 6.76 -17.38
C SER A 117 -9.48 8.21 -17.83
N GLY A 118 -8.21 8.65 -17.81
CA GLY A 118 -7.83 10.05 -18.00
C GLY A 118 -8.26 10.98 -16.86
N LYS A 119 -8.62 10.41 -15.68
CA LYS A 119 -9.06 11.12 -14.48
C LYS A 119 -8.06 11.02 -13.33
N GLU A 120 -6.94 10.37 -13.56
CA GLU A 120 -5.88 10.26 -12.59
C GLU A 120 -5.26 11.64 -12.30
N GLN A 121 -5.02 11.91 -11.02
CA GLN A 121 -4.24 13.05 -10.55
C GLN A 121 -3.02 12.53 -9.77
N PRO A 122 -1.95 13.34 -9.63
CA PRO A 122 -0.78 12.93 -8.86
C PRO A 122 -1.18 12.45 -7.45
N LEU A 123 -0.53 11.39 -6.97
CA LEU A 123 -0.83 10.78 -5.68
C LEU A 123 -0.66 11.76 -4.50
N SER A 124 0.21 12.76 -4.66
CA SER A 124 0.42 13.85 -3.69
C SER A 124 -0.64 14.97 -3.75
N THR A 125 -1.68 14.82 -4.59
CA THR A 125 -2.79 15.76 -4.63
C THR A 125 -3.54 15.72 -3.30
N HIS A 126 -3.76 16.88 -2.68
CA HIS A 126 -4.55 16.99 -1.46
C HIS A 126 -5.99 16.50 -1.68
N ALA A 127 -6.59 15.81 -0.71
CA ALA A 127 -7.93 15.22 -0.84
C ALA A 127 -8.97 16.20 -1.39
N ASP A 128 -9.01 17.42 -0.88
CA ASP A 128 -9.96 18.46 -1.28
C ASP A 128 -9.78 18.97 -2.73
N ARG A 129 -8.70 18.60 -3.39
CA ARG A 129 -8.36 19.04 -4.75
C ARG A 129 -8.57 17.97 -5.82
N TYR A 130 -9.00 16.77 -5.41
CA TYR A 130 -9.41 15.78 -6.38
C TYR A 130 -10.72 16.19 -7.05
N GLU A 131 -10.76 16.13 -8.37
CA GLU A 131 -11.96 16.47 -9.14
C GLU A 131 -13.10 15.46 -8.94
N LEU A 132 -12.74 14.20 -8.63
CA LEU A 132 -13.71 13.10 -8.48
C LEU A 132 -13.39 12.26 -7.25
N ASN A 133 -14.39 11.96 -6.44
CA ASN A 133 -14.27 11.07 -5.28
C ASN A 133 -13.73 9.68 -5.66
N MET A 134 -14.10 9.16 -6.84
CA MET A 134 -13.59 7.89 -7.36
C MET A 134 -12.08 7.96 -7.59
N ALA A 135 -11.58 9.05 -8.18
CA ALA A 135 -10.14 9.23 -8.41
C ALA A 135 -9.38 9.36 -7.08
N TYR A 136 -9.93 10.08 -6.11
CA TYR A 136 -9.38 10.14 -4.74
C TYR A 136 -9.30 8.75 -4.10
N GLY A 137 -10.42 8.01 -4.04
CA GLY A 137 -10.46 6.71 -3.40
C GLY A 137 -9.50 5.70 -4.02
N ILE A 138 -9.46 5.60 -5.35
CA ILE A 138 -8.51 4.69 -6.02
C ILE A 138 -7.06 5.15 -5.80
N SER A 139 -6.79 6.45 -5.81
CA SER A 139 -5.44 6.97 -5.59
C SER A 139 -4.96 6.68 -4.17
N ALA A 140 -5.70 7.09 -3.15
CA ALA A 140 -5.27 6.95 -1.76
C ALA A 140 -5.13 5.48 -1.36
N TYR A 141 -6.13 4.64 -1.64
CA TYR A 141 -6.15 3.24 -1.25
C TYR A 141 -5.36 2.35 -2.20
N SER A 142 -5.85 2.20 -3.45
CA SER A 142 -5.30 1.21 -4.39
C SER A 142 -3.93 1.61 -4.95
N LYS A 143 -3.76 2.84 -5.44
CA LYS A 143 -2.44 3.29 -5.94
C LYS A 143 -1.42 3.41 -4.80
N GLY A 144 -1.84 3.81 -3.61
CA GLY A 144 -0.98 3.82 -2.42
C GLY A 144 -0.53 2.41 -2.00
N GLU A 145 -1.41 1.41 -2.11
CA GLU A 145 -1.07 0.00 -1.92
C GLU A 145 -0.09 -0.51 -2.99
N VAL A 146 -0.37 -0.21 -4.26
CA VAL A 146 0.49 -0.58 -5.39
C VAL A 146 1.87 0.08 -5.27
N PHE A 147 1.97 1.29 -4.74
CA PHE A 147 3.25 1.93 -4.45
C PHE A 147 4.13 1.05 -3.56
N LEU A 148 3.64 0.48 -2.49
CA LEU A 148 4.44 -0.42 -1.65
C LEU A 148 4.73 -1.75 -2.34
N ALA A 149 3.75 -2.33 -3.05
CA ALA A 149 3.94 -3.58 -3.79
C ALA A 149 5.03 -3.44 -4.86
N GLN A 150 5.01 -2.35 -5.63
CA GLN A 150 6.03 -2.06 -6.65
C GLN A 150 7.38 -1.68 -6.03
N LEU A 151 7.40 -1.02 -4.88
CA LEU A 151 8.65 -0.81 -4.14
C LEU A 151 9.29 -2.15 -3.76
N GLY A 152 8.48 -3.11 -3.28
CA GLY A 152 8.94 -4.47 -3.00
C GLY A 152 9.48 -5.21 -4.23
N TYR A 153 8.88 -4.99 -5.41
CA TYR A 153 9.41 -5.51 -6.66
C TYR A 153 10.82 -4.96 -6.97
N ILE A 154 11.05 -3.67 -6.76
CA ILE A 154 12.33 -3.01 -7.09
C ILE A 154 13.44 -3.37 -6.09
N ILE A 155 13.16 -3.30 -4.79
CA ILE A 155 14.19 -3.50 -3.76
C ILE A 155 14.24 -4.92 -3.21
N GLY A 156 13.33 -5.78 -3.62
CA GLY A 156 13.11 -7.12 -3.08
C GLY A 156 12.19 -7.13 -1.84
N GLN A 157 11.34 -8.15 -1.74
CA GLN A 157 10.34 -8.24 -0.67
C GLN A 157 10.96 -8.29 0.73
N GLU A 158 12.11 -8.94 0.89
CA GLU A 158 12.82 -8.98 2.18
C GLU A 158 13.26 -7.57 2.62
N ASN A 159 13.78 -6.77 1.69
CA ASN A 159 14.17 -5.39 1.96
C ASN A 159 12.95 -4.51 2.25
N LEU A 160 11.82 -4.71 1.57
CA LEU A 160 10.60 -4.00 1.90
C LEU A 160 10.12 -4.33 3.32
N ASN A 161 10.13 -5.59 3.72
CA ASN A 161 9.75 -6.00 5.07
C ASN A 161 10.67 -5.37 6.13
N LYS A 162 11.98 -5.34 5.88
CA LYS A 162 12.94 -4.63 6.74
C LYS A 162 12.69 -3.12 6.77
N THR A 163 12.34 -2.54 5.62
CA THR A 163 12.01 -1.12 5.48
C THR A 163 10.81 -0.74 6.34
N ILE A 164 9.72 -1.48 6.24
CA ILE A 164 8.50 -1.23 7.03
C ILE A 164 8.80 -1.26 8.53
N LYS A 165 9.49 -2.31 9.01
CA LYS A 165 9.85 -2.44 10.43
C LYS A 165 10.78 -1.32 10.90
N ARG A 166 11.78 -0.97 10.09
CA ARG A 166 12.72 0.09 10.40
C ARG A 166 12.05 1.46 10.38
N TYR A 167 11.21 1.72 9.39
CA TYR A 167 10.42 2.95 9.27
C TYR A 167 9.56 3.18 10.52
N TYR A 168 8.79 2.15 10.94
CA TYR A 168 8.02 2.24 12.16
C TYR A 168 8.90 2.54 13.38
N ASN A 169 10.01 1.83 13.57
CA ASN A 169 10.86 2.00 14.74
C ASN A 169 11.57 3.36 14.80
N GLU A 170 12.03 3.88 13.65
CA GLU A 170 12.71 5.17 13.57
C GLU A 170 11.75 6.37 13.67
N TYR A 171 10.51 6.21 13.17
CA TYR A 171 9.59 7.34 12.99
C TYR A 171 8.32 7.30 13.85
N LYS A 172 8.13 6.33 14.72
CA LYS A 172 6.98 6.35 15.64
C LYS A 172 6.96 7.64 16.46
N PHE A 173 5.79 8.29 16.49
CA PHE A 173 5.53 9.56 17.17
C PHE A 173 6.26 10.80 16.60
N THR A 174 6.62 10.80 15.30
CA THR A 174 7.45 11.88 14.72
C THR A 174 6.88 12.58 13.48
N HIS A 175 5.72 12.22 12.99
CA HIS A 175 5.06 12.81 11.81
C HIS A 175 5.84 12.63 10.50
N PRO A 176 6.19 11.41 10.08
CA PRO A 176 6.99 11.18 8.89
C PRO A 176 6.30 11.58 7.59
N THR A 177 7.12 11.87 6.60
CA THR A 177 6.75 12.31 5.25
C THR A 177 7.09 11.24 4.21
N PRO A 178 6.66 11.38 2.94
CA PRO A 178 7.07 10.49 1.85
C PRO A 178 8.59 10.34 1.70
N ASN A 179 9.35 11.40 1.98
CA ASN A 179 10.82 11.33 1.93
C ASN A 179 11.42 10.44 3.02
N ASP A 180 10.74 10.28 4.14
CA ASP A 180 11.27 9.50 5.26
C ASP A 180 11.19 8.01 4.97
N ILE A 181 10.06 7.49 4.47
CA ILE A 181 9.98 6.09 4.04
C ILE A 181 10.94 5.79 2.88
N LYS A 182 11.09 6.72 1.91
CA LYS A 182 12.07 6.59 0.84
C LYS A 182 13.50 6.46 1.39
N ARG A 183 13.92 7.35 2.29
CA ARG A 183 15.25 7.30 2.91
C ARG A 183 15.51 6.00 3.67
N VAL A 184 14.50 5.46 4.35
CA VAL A 184 14.64 4.16 5.01
C VAL A 184 14.81 3.05 3.99
N ALA A 185 14.01 3.04 2.91
CA ALA A 185 14.12 2.06 1.83
C ALA A 185 15.50 2.11 1.16
N GLU A 186 16.02 3.31 0.89
CA GLU A 186 17.37 3.50 0.35
C GLU A 186 18.47 2.96 1.28
N LYS A 187 18.36 3.23 2.59
CA LYS A 187 19.32 2.73 3.58
C LYS A 187 19.30 1.20 3.72
N VAL A 188 18.14 0.58 3.54
CA VAL A 188 17.97 -0.87 3.66
C VAL A 188 18.43 -1.59 2.39
N SER A 189 18.12 -1.06 1.22
CA SER A 189 18.35 -1.71 -0.07
C SER A 189 19.66 -1.32 -0.75
N GLY A 190 20.20 -0.14 -0.42
CA GLY A 190 21.30 0.47 -1.17
C GLY A 190 20.92 1.07 -2.51
N ALA A 191 19.63 1.06 -2.87
CA ALA A 191 19.13 1.64 -4.12
C ALA A 191 18.91 3.15 -3.97
N ASN A 192 19.04 3.91 -5.08
CA ASN A 192 18.56 5.29 -5.16
C ASN A 192 17.10 5.27 -5.61
N LEU A 193 16.20 5.89 -4.83
CA LEU A 193 14.76 5.86 -5.04
C LEU A 193 14.13 7.25 -5.26
N ASP A 194 14.95 8.29 -5.51
CA ASP A 194 14.42 9.63 -5.81
C ASP A 194 13.49 9.62 -7.02
N TRP A 195 13.90 8.92 -8.09
CA TRP A 195 13.09 8.75 -9.29
C TRP A 195 11.78 8.03 -9.01
N TYR A 196 11.81 7.00 -8.14
CA TYR A 196 10.64 6.21 -7.78
C TYR A 196 9.60 7.05 -7.05
N LEU A 197 10.02 7.77 -6.02
CA LEU A 197 9.14 8.64 -5.27
C LEU A 197 8.54 9.72 -6.17
N LEU A 198 9.36 10.36 -7.02
CA LEU A 198 8.89 11.40 -7.95
C LEU A 198 7.84 10.86 -8.91
N GLU A 199 8.14 9.76 -9.60
CA GLU A 199 7.25 9.21 -10.64
C GLU A 199 5.92 8.74 -10.05
N TRP A 200 5.94 8.03 -8.92
CA TRP A 200 4.74 7.50 -8.32
C TRP A 200 3.85 8.56 -7.65
N THR A 201 4.46 9.62 -7.08
CA THR A 201 3.70 10.55 -6.24
C THR A 201 3.43 11.90 -6.89
N LEU A 202 4.29 12.38 -7.77
CA LEU A 202 4.19 13.72 -8.35
C LEU A 202 3.75 13.71 -9.81
N THR A 203 3.63 12.55 -10.44
CA THR A 203 3.22 12.42 -11.84
C THR A 203 2.05 11.46 -12.01
N THR A 204 1.44 11.49 -13.19
CA THR A 204 0.49 10.48 -13.68
C THR A 204 1.10 9.67 -14.83
N ASN A 205 2.42 9.57 -14.87
CA ASN A 205 3.13 8.76 -15.82
C ASN A 205 2.80 7.28 -15.62
N THR A 206 2.75 6.52 -16.70
CA THR A 206 2.42 5.10 -16.69
C THR A 206 3.61 4.24 -17.09
N ILE A 207 3.64 3.02 -16.57
CA ILE A 207 4.54 1.95 -16.99
C ILE A 207 3.89 1.30 -18.21
N ASP A 208 4.54 1.40 -19.36
CA ASP A 208 4.09 0.75 -20.60
C ASP A 208 5.31 0.37 -21.44
N TYR A 209 5.47 -0.92 -21.70
CA TYR A 209 6.53 -1.48 -22.53
C TYR A 209 5.93 -2.37 -23.61
N ALA A 210 6.51 -2.33 -24.80
CA ALA A 210 6.13 -3.16 -25.93
C ALA A 210 7.33 -3.93 -26.48
N ILE A 211 7.06 -5.07 -27.10
CA ILE A 211 8.04 -5.78 -27.92
C ILE A 211 8.10 -5.06 -29.26
N LYS A 212 9.25 -4.43 -29.56
CA LYS A 212 9.49 -3.74 -30.84
C LYS A 212 9.88 -4.71 -31.95
N SER A 213 10.74 -5.68 -31.64
CA SER A 213 11.14 -6.72 -32.60
C SER A 213 11.63 -7.98 -31.89
N VAL A 214 11.50 -9.10 -32.59
CA VAL A 214 12.05 -10.40 -32.19
C VAL A 214 12.86 -10.95 -33.36
N ASN A 215 14.14 -11.20 -33.13
CA ASN A 215 15.05 -11.78 -34.11
C ASN A 215 15.57 -13.10 -33.59
N THR A 216 15.25 -14.21 -34.24
CA THR A 216 15.68 -15.54 -33.86
C THR A 216 16.80 -16.03 -34.78
N SER A 217 17.89 -16.50 -34.18
CA SER A 217 18.97 -17.21 -34.84
C SER A 217 18.98 -18.69 -34.40
N GLN A 218 19.90 -19.50 -34.92
CA GLN A 218 19.97 -20.92 -34.56
C GLN A 218 20.15 -21.18 -33.04
N ASN A 219 20.83 -20.29 -32.32
CA ASN A 219 21.23 -20.51 -30.93
C ASN A 219 20.75 -19.42 -29.94
N SER A 220 20.07 -18.39 -30.42
CA SER A 220 19.61 -17.28 -29.56
C SER A 220 18.40 -16.56 -30.15
N THR A 221 17.62 -15.97 -29.28
CA THR A 221 16.53 -15.05 -29.65
C THR A 221 16.82 -13.69 -29.01
N GLN A 222 16.92 -12.66 -29.85
CA GLN A 222 17.07 -11.28 -29.42
C GLN A 222 15.69 -10.60 -29.43
N ILE A 223 15.27 -10.10 -28.28
CA ILE A 223 14.04 -9.34 -28.11
C ILE A 223 14.42 -7.87 -27.89
N THR A 224 13.91 -6.99 -28.71
CA THR A 224 14.05 -5.54 -28.52
C THR A 224 12.78 -5.01 -27.89
N LEU A 225 12.93 -4.38 -26.72
CA LEU A 225 11.81 -3.74 -26.03
C LEU A 225 11.79 -2.24 -26.34
N GLU A 226 10.60 -1.67 -26.36
CA GLU A 226 10.36 -0.24 -26.49
C GLU A 226 9.55 0.24 -25.29
N ARG A 227 10.06 1.23 -24.57
CA ARG A 227 9.29 1.89 -23.51
C ARG A 227 8.34 2.91 -24.15
N LYS A 228 7.03 2.71 -23.98
CA LYS A 228 5.97 3.61 -24.46
C LYS A 228 5.50 4.56 -23.36
N GLY A 229 5.39 4.06 -22.13
CA GLY A 229 5.09 4.86 -20.96
C GLY A 229 6.26 5.75 -20.54
N ARG A 230 5.96 6.79 -19.77
CA ARG A 230 7.00 7.73 -19.29
C ARG A 230 7.67 7.23 -18.01
N MET A 231 6.97 6.47 -17.18
CA MET A 231 7.53 5.91 -15.94
C MET A 231 8.49 4.75 -16.27
N PRO A 232 9.78 4.85 -15.93
CA PRO A 232 10.70 3.72 -16.06
C PRO A 232 10.44 2.70 -14.94
N MET A 233 10.53 1.41 -15.27
CA MET A 233 10.53 0.33 -14.29
C MET A 233 11.51 -0.76 -14.75
N PRO A 234 12.17 -1.50 -13.84
CA PRO A 234 12.88 -2.71 -14.17
C PRO A 234 11.95 -3.72 -14.85
N LEU A 235 12.49 -4.54 -15.72
CA LEU A 235 11.79 -5.64 -16.39
C LEU A 235 12.55 -6.93 -16.14
N ASP A 236 11.84 -8.01 -15.81
CA ASP A 236 12.32 -9.37 -15.67
C ASP A 236 12.06 -10.17 -16.93
#